data_9b1273da47d5f606d8d4c6a11dcce751
#
_entry.id   9b1273da47d5f606d8d4c6a11dcce751
#
_cell.length_a   1.000
_cell.length_b   1.000
_cell.length_c   1.000
_cell.angle_alpha   90.00
_cell.angle_beta   90.00
_cell.angle_gamma   90.00
#
_symmetry.space_group_name_H-M   'P 1'
#
loop_
_entity.id
_entity.type
_entity.pdbx_description
1 polymer ?
#
loop_
_entity_poly.entity_id
_entity_poly.type
_entity_poly.pdbx_seq_one_letter_code
_entity_poly.pdbx_strand_id
1 'polypeptide(L)'
;MLTTKQKTFLRSKAHHLDPIFQVGKGGVNENMVKQIADALEARELIKVSVLQNCGEDKQEVAKLLAKGARAELVQVIGSIIVLYKESRENKKIELPR
;
A
#
# COMPACT_ATOMS: atom_id res chain seq x y z
N MET A 1 4.97 -6.78 12.23
CA MET A 1 3.52 -6.58 12.26
C MET A 1 3.16 -5.25 12.93
N LEU A 2 2.21 -4.52 12.36
CA LEU A 2 1.81 -3.22 12.90
C LEU A 2 0.81 -3.39 14.05
N THR A 3 0.96 -2.58 15.10
CA THR A 3 -0.03 -2.50 16.17
C THR A 3 -1.21 -1.64 15.70
N THR A 4 -2.32 -1.72 16.43
CA THR A 4 -3.49 -0.88 16.15
C THR A 4 -3.12 0.60 16.20
N LYS A 5 -2.33 0.99 17.19
CA LYS A 5 -1.86 2.37 17.34
C LYS A 5 -1.04 2.82 16.12
N GLN A 6 -0.16 1.95 15.63
CA GLN A 6 0.67 2.25 14.47
C GLN A 6 -0.16 2.35 13.20
N LYS A 7 -1.15 1.46 13.03
CA LYS A 7 -2.06 1.53 11.88
C LYS A 7 -2.87 2.83 11.89
N THR A 8 -3.36 3.24 13.05
CA THR A 8 -4.12 4.50 13.17
C THR A 8 -3.24 5.69 12.80
N PHE A 9 -2.00 5.69 13.27
CA PHE A 9 -1.03 6.73 12.93
C PHE A 9 -0.79 6.80 11.42
N LEU A 10 -0.57 5.64 10.78
CA LEU A 10 -0.32 5.57 9.34
C LEU A 10 -1.55 5.99 8.52
N ARG A 11 -2.76 5.61 8.96
CA ARG A 11 -4.00 6.04 8.29
C ARG A 11 -4.13 7.56 8.31
N SER A 12 -3.79 8.17 9.44
CA SER A 12 -3.82 9.63 9.57
C SER A 12 -2.85 10.29 8.58
N LYS A 13 -1.62 9.76 8.49
CA LYS A 13 -0.63 10.29 7.54
C LYS A 13 -1.06 10.07 6.09
N ALA A 14 -1.66 8.92 5.79
CA ALA A 14 -2.10 8.59 4.44
C ALA A 14 -3.27 9.46 3.96
N HIS A 15 -4.01 10.06 4.89
CA HIS A 15 -5.18 10.88 4.56
C HIS A 15 -4.85 11.99 3.54
N HIS A 16 -3.65 12.51 3.57
CA HIS A 16 -3.22 13.60 2.69
C HIS A 16 -2.54 13.11 1.41
N LEU A 17 -2.39 11.81 1.24
CA LEU A 17 -1.73 11.26 0.06
C LEU A 17 -2.72 10.96 -1.04
N ASP A 18 -2.28 11.07 -2.28
CA ASP A 18 -3.03 10.63 -3.44
C ASP A 18 -2.53 9.25 -3.89
N PRO A 19 -3.41 8.42 -4.50
CA PRO A 19 -2.96 7.15 -5.06
C PRO A 19 -1.91 7.38 -6.16
N ILE A 20 -0.84 6.61 -6.13
CA ILE A 20 0.22 6.71 -7.14
C ILE A 20 0.24 5.52 -8.10
N PHE A 21 -0.57 4.50 -7.82
CA PHE A 21 -0.75 3.35 -8.71
C PHE A 21 -2.23 3.05 -8.86
N GLN A 22 -2.58 2.44 -9.99
CA GLN A 22 -3.95 1.98 -10.24
C GLN A 22 -3.90 0.53 -10.68
N VAL A 23 -4.79 -0.30 -10.13
CA VAL A 23 -4.95 -1.69 -10.54
C VAL A 23 -6.21 -1.78 -11.38
N GLY A 24 -6.03 -2.02 -12.66
CA GLY A 24 -7.14 -2.10 -13.60
C GLY A 24 -7.35 -3.52 -14.12
N LYS A 25 -7.85 -3.61 -15.34
CA LYS A 25 -8.08 -4.86 -16.03
C LYS A 25 -6.77 -5.67 -16.09
N GLY A 26 -6.86 -6.95 -15.75
CA GLY A 26 -5.68 -7.80 -15.68
C GLY A 26 -5.13 -7.99 -14.28
N GLY A 27 -5.57 -7.14 -13.34
CA GLY A 27 -5.21 -7.29 -11.93
C GLY A 27 -3.74 -7.04 -11.62
N VAL A 28 -3.19 -7.81 -10.69
CA VAL A 28 -1.83 -7.67 -10.19
C VAL A 28 -0.87 -8.53 -11.01
N ASN A 29 0.30 -7.98 -11.36
CA ASN A 29 1.37 -8.73 -12.01
C ASN A 29 2.70 -8.43 -11.33
N GLU A 30 3.74 -9.21 -11.70
CA GLU A 30 5.05 -9.08 -11.08
C GLU A 30 5.68 -7.70 -11.29
N ASN A 31 5.50 -7.13 -12.47
CA ASN A 31 6.05 -5.82 -12.77
C ASN A 31 5.45 -4.73 -11.87
N MET A 32 4.14 -4.79 -11.66
CA MET A 32 3.45 -3.87 -10.76
C MET A 32 3.95 -4.01 -9.32
N VAL A 33 4.10 -5.25 -8.85
CA VAL A 33 4.60 -5.52 -7.51
C VAL A 33 5.99 -4.93 -7.32
N LYS A 34 6.86 -5.08 -8.32
CA LYS A 34 8.20 -4.51 -8.28
C LYS A 34 8.17 -2.98 -8.20
N GLN A 35 7.33 -2.35 -9.00
CA GLN A 35 7.19 -0.90 -8.98
C GLN A 35 6.67 -0.41 -7.63
N ILE A 36 5.73 -1.14 -7.04
CA ILE A 36 5.19 -0.81 -5.73
C ILE A 36 6.27 -0.94 -4.66
N ALA A 37 7.08 -1.99 -4.72
CA ALA A 37 8.19 -2.18 -3.78
C ALA A 37 9.20 -1.03 -3.88
N ASP A 38 9.52 -0.60 -5.10
CA ASP A 38 10.44 0.52 -5.32
C ASP A 38 9.85 1.82 -4.77
N ALA A 39 8.55 2.05 -4.96
CA ALA A 39 7.88 3.24 -4.43
C ALA A 39 7.87 3.24 -2.90
N LEU A 40 7.67 2.06 -2.29
CA LEU A 40 7.70 1.94 -0.84
C LEU A 40 9.10 2.22 -0.28
N GLU A 41 10.13 1.79 -0.99
CA GLU A 41 11.50 2.10 -0.57
C GLU A 41 11.76 3.61 -0.59
N ALA A 42 11.18 4.32 -1.57
CA ALA A 42 11.36 5.76 -1.69
C ALA A 42 10.45 6.56 -0.74
N ARG A 43 9.25 6.07 -0.44
CA ARG A 43 8.22 6.85 0.25
C ARG A 43 7.72 6.27 1.56
N GLU A 44 7.91 4.98 1.78
CA GLU A 44 7.44 4.19 2.93
C GLU A 44 5.91 4.01 3.02
N LEU A 45 5.13 5.02 2.66
CA LEU A 45 3.67 4.97 2.75
C LEU A 45 3.07 5.39 1.41
N ILE A 46 2.25 4.53 0.82
CA ILE A 46 1.63 4.82 -0.47
C ILE A 46 0.17 4.39 -0.49
N LYS A 47 -0.57 4.94 -1.44
CA LYS A 47 -1.94 4.52 -1.76
C LYS A 47 -1.99 3.94 -3.15
N VAL A 48 -2.82 2.92 -3.31
CA VAL A 48 -3.09 2.26 -4.60
C VAL A 48 -4.60 2.26 -4.82
N SER A 49 -5.04 2.68 -5.99
CA SER A 49 -6.45 2.68 -6.35
C SER A 49 -6.80 1.42 -7.13
N VAL A 50 -7.91 0.77 -6.80
CA VAL A 50 -8.41 -0.39 -7.54
C VAL A 50 -9.56 0.09 -8.40
N LEU A 51 -9.39 -0.01 -9.73
CA LEU A 51 -10.41 0.46 -10.67
C LEU A 51 -11.56 -0.53 -10.76
N GLN A 52 -12.74 -0.03 -11.13
CA GLN A 52 -13.94 -0.86 -11.24
C GLN A 52 -13.78 -2.03 -12.21
N ASN A 53 -13.00 -1.84 -13.26
CA ASN A 53 -12.79 -2.87 -14.27
C ASN A 53 -11.70 -3.88 -13.91
N CYS A 54 -11.19 -3.83 -12.68
CA CYS A 54 -10.18 -4.79 -12.21
C CYS A 54 -10.70 -6.23 -12.26
N GLY A 55 -11.97 -6.42 -11.91
CA GLY A 55 -12.59 -7.74 -11.93
C GLY A 55 -12.26 -8.61 -10.73
N GLU A 56 -11.39 -8.16 -9.84
CA GLU A 56 -11.00 -8.91 -8.66
C GLU A 56 -11.42 -8.20 -7.39
N ASP A 57 -11.62 -8.98 -6.32
CA ASP A 57 -11.97 -8.44 -5.01
C ASP A 57 -10.84 -7.56 -4.48
N LYS A 58 -11.18 -6.38 -4.00
CA LYS A 58 -10.21 -5.41 -3.46
C LYS A 58 -9.39 -5.98 -2.30
N GLN A 59 -10.02 -6.79 -1.45
CA GLN A 59 -9.31 -7.40 -0.32
C GLN A 59 -8.23 -8.37 -0.81
N GLU A 60 -8.55 -9.16 -1.84
CA GLU A 60 -7.58 -10.08 -2.43
C GLU A 60 -6.45 -9.34 -3.12
N VAL A 61 -6.77 -8.27 -3.87
CA VAL A 61 -5.76 -7.43 -4.50
C VAL A 61 -4.82 -6.86 -3.44
N ALA A 62 -5.38 -6.34 -2.35
CA ALA A 62 -4.59 -5.77 -1.26
C ALA A 62 -3.63 -6.79 -0.66
N LYS A 63 -4.11 -8.01 -0.43
CA LYS A 63 -3.27 -9.09 0.11
C LYS A 63 -2.15 -9.47 -0.84
N LEU A 64 -2.45 -9.57 -2.14
CA LEU A 64 -1.45 -9.90 -3.14
C LEU A 64 -0.35 -8.85 -3.21
N LEU A 65 -0.73 -7.57 -3.20
CA LEU A 65 0.23 -6.48 -3.25
C LEU A 65 1.09 -6.43 -2.00
N ALA A 66 0.48 -6.55 -0.83
CA ALA A 66 1.21 -6.53 0.44
C ALA A 66 2.19 -7.69 0.51
N LYS A 67 1.75 -8.89 0.17
CA LYS A 67 2.60 -10.08 0.19
C LYS A 67 3.73 -9.97 -0.82
N GLY A 68 3.41 -9.59 -2.05
CA GLY A 68 4.39 -9.51 -3.13
C GLY A 68 5.45 -8.45 -2.87
N ALA A 69 5.07 -7.30 -2.35
CA ALA A 69 6.00 -6.21 -2.05
C ALA A 69 6.61 -6.33 -0.65
N ARG A 70 6.23 -7.34 0.12
CA ARG A 70 6.65 -7.54 1.51
C ARG A 70 6.32 -6.32 2.36
N ALA A 71 5.12 -5.79 2.16
CA ALA A 71 4.64 -4.60 2.83
C ALA A 71 3.56 -4.93 3.85
N GLU A 72 3.27 -3.98 4.72
CA GLU A 72 2.15 -4.07 5.65
C GLU A 72 0.91 -3.48 5.01
N LEU A 73 -0.19 -4.20 5.10
CA LEU A 73 -1.49 -3.68 4.66
C LEU A 73 -2.05 -2.83 5.81
N VAL A 74 -2.13 -1.53 5.60
CA VAL A 74 -2.60 -0.60 6.62
C VAL A 74 -4.12 -0.50 6.62
N GLN A 75 -4.71 -0.36 5.43
CA GLN A 75 -6.16 -0.16 5.32
C GLN A 75 -6.62 -0.42 3.88
N VAL A 76 -7.87 -0.90 3.77
CA VAL A 76 -8.60 -0.89 2.51
C VAL A 76 -9.86 -0.09 2.77
N ILE A 77 -10.01 1.03 2.10
CA ILE A 77 -11.18 1.89 2.26
C ILE A 77 -11.73 2.27 0.89
N GLY A 78 -13.01 1.91 0.65
CA GLY A 78 -13.58 2.07 -0.68
C GLY A 78 -12.73 1.30 -1.69
N SER A 79 -12.24 1.98 -2.71
CA SER A 79 -11.38 1.40 -3.74
C SER A 79 -9.90 1.69 -3.51
N ILE A 80 -9.54 2.18 -2.33
CA ILE A 80 -8.16 2.61 -2.02
C ILE A 80 -7.51 1.63 -1.06
N ILE A 81 -6.28 1.23 -1.40
CA ILE A 81 -5.44 0.38 -0.56
C ILE A 81 -4.29 1.23 -0.03
N VAL A 82 -4.03 1.15 1.27
CA VAL A 82 -2.92 1.86 1.91
C VAL A 82 -1.88 0.83 2.33
N LEU A 83 -0.65 1.00 1.83
CA LEU A 83 0.46 0.10 2.11
C LEU A 83 1.61 0.86 2.78
N TYR A 84 2.31 0.17 3.67
CA TYR A 84 3.47 0.71 4.38
C TYR A 84 4.60 -0.30 4.40
N LYS A 85 5.82 0.17 4.22
CA LYS A 85 7.02 -0.63 4.43
C LYS A 85 8.14 0.30 4.86
N GLU A 86 8.84 -0.08 5.94
CA GLU A 86 9.98 0.69 6.39
C GLU A 86 11.07 0.67 5.33
N SER A 87 11.55 1.86 4.94
CA SER A 87 12.61 1.99 3.96
C SER A 87 13.96 1.63 4.60
N ARG A 88 14.84 1.08 3.79
CA ARG A 88 16.21 0.79 4.24
C ARG A 88 17.08 2.04 4.21
N GLU A 89 16.92 2.88 3.21
CA GLU A 89 17.82 4.01 2.99
C GLU A 89 17.14 5.37 3.03
N ASN A 90 15.81 5.41 2.95
CA ASN A 90 15.05 6.65 2.89
C ASN A 90 14.00 6.74 4.00
N LYS A 91 14.36 6.32 5.21
CA LYS A 91 13.42 6.31 6.32
C LYS A 91 12.90 7.71 6.61
N LYS A 92 11.58 7.90 6.53
CA LYS A 92 10.92 9.18 6.70
C LYS A 92 9.87 9.17 7.80
N ILE A 93 9.32 8.00 8.09
CA ILE A 93 8.21 7.86 9.02
C ILE A 93 8.71 7.20 10.29
N GLU A 94 8.47 7.85 11.42
CA GLU A 94 8.81 7.30 12.71
C GLU A 94 7.53 6.84 13.38
N LEU A 95 7.37 5.53 13.53
CA LEU A 95 6.16 4.94 14.07
C LEU A 95 6.09 5.11 15.58
N PRO A 96 4.89 5.36 16.15
CA PRO A 96 4.72 5.36 17.60
C PRO A 96 4.90 3.94 18.13
N ARG A 97 5.35 3.86 19.36
CA ARG A 97 5.55 2.56 20.05
C ARG A 97 4.29 2.05 20.71
#